data_61431ef0d32a306d7a9d13d25c795da5
#
_entry.id   61431ef0d32a306d7a9d13d25c795da5
#
_cell.length_a   1.000
_cell.length_b   1.000
_cell.length_c   1.000
_cell.angle_alpha   90.00
_cell.angle_beta   90.00
_cell.angle_gamma   90.00
#
_symmetry.space_group_name_H-M   'P 1'
#
loop_
_entity.id
_entity.type
_entity.pdbx_description
1 polymer ?
#
loop_
_entity_poly.entity_id
_entity_poly.type
_entity_poly.pdbx_seq_one_letter_code
_entity_poly.pdbx_strand_id
1 'polypeptide(L)'
;MRSLYNKLMQNNKSDKSSLIKKVLSLIGGKFENYCYKHDGCRVLQGCLKYGTKEQKKNIIDSLIPFLFKIICGKYSIYLSGKIFKYADTKQKNRILEEVIKPNFKDILKYSGGISFTKILFNYSTTVYQDSLIDLYIKDYFKIPLDKLKLLKEKEKEKNNENNKENDNDEDIEMEDTKEKNKKIKNKEKEKENNIIIDNSQKNVETEDITTKIKAHLDKQLEKEINRNFIFHGFLNKIFDYLDEKTQIYITELFDDDIGYFMDSNYGFELLMKMYSISSAKTRKKIIRFARDNMEDYLSTEKGTYFIIKIILFTDDTVNINKTFMNLIIDKLNENILENKNCLKIIWNILNPFNKKCNNVQQQHLLSYSSPNSNKKSLEKRQSELLANIFEKIFKIVNYDIKIFLKDLLYSNFLSDFINYLITKNEIEKLETLINTILSYVEDDYKNNKDTIENCILSDRVGHVTLKRIIKELGESKGEAKKYEKKMAENLAHILKNDIDKFLNSRAIFIIVQLMENENTKNLLKKDLMKFKGEILKNKDNDKLVGMKLLAKLI
;
A
#
# COMPACT_ATOMS: atom_id res chain seq x y z
N MET A 1 6.20 0.74 48.63
CA MET A 1 6.17 0.73 47.16
C MET A 1 5.81 -0.66 46.59
N ARG A 2 6.52 -1.74 46.92
CA ARG A 2 6.29 -3.09 46.43
C ARG A 2 4.87 -3.64 46.73
N SER A 3 4.41 -3.42 47.97
CA SER A 3 3.02 -3.81 48.37
C SER A 3 1.94 -3.05 47.59
N LEU A 4 2.13 -1.75 47.34
CA LEU A 4 1.21 -0.94 46.54
C LEU A 4 1.21 -1.35 45.04
N TYR A 5 2.38 -1.71 44.51
CA TYR A 5 2.48 -2.27 43.16
C TYR A 5 1.66 -3.57 43.04
N ASN A 6 1.85 -4.48 43.96
CA ASN A 6 1.10 -5.76 43.96
C ASN A 6 -0.42 -5.54 44.01
N LYS A 7 -0.88 -4.56 44.82
CA LYS A 7 -2.30 -4.18 44.85
C LYS A 7 -2.78 -3.55 43.55
N LEU A 8 -1.96 -2.71 42.88
CA LEU A 8 -2.28 -2.14 41.57
C LEU A 8 -2.39 -3.19 40.47
N MET A 9 -1.61 -4.27 40.56
CA MET A 9 -1.60 -5.36 39.57
C MET A 9 -2.67 -6.41 39.77
N GLN A 10 -3.33 -6.47 40.95
CA GLN A 10 -4.45 -7.37 41.21
C GLN A 10 -5.68 -6.96 40.38
N ASN A 11 -6.38 -7.97 39.83
CA ASN A 11 -7.56 -7.76 38.97
C ASN A 11 -8.84 -7.33 39.73
N ASN A 12 -8.75 -7.06 41.03
CA ASN A 12 -9.90 -6.62 41.80
C ASN A 12 -10.38 -5.25 41.37
N LYS A 13 -11.71 -5.04 41.38
CA LYS A 13 -12.41 -3.77 41.10
C LYS A 13 -12.13 -2.65 42.14
N SER A 14 -11.08 -2.79 42.99
CA SER A 14 -10.65 -1.73 43.89
C SER A 14 -10.35 -0.45 43.11
N ASP A 15 -10.76 0.67 43.66
CA ASP A 15 -10.52 2.00 43.10
C ASP A 15 -9.00 2.25 42.89
N LYS A 16 -8.53 1.88 41.71
CA LYS A 16 -7.10 2.04 41.31
C LYS A 16 -6.68 3.50 41.34
N SER A 17 -7.61 4.44 41.12
CA SER A 17 -7.33 5.88 41.17
C SER A 17 -6.96 6.31 42.57
N SER A 18 -7.64 5.82 43.62
CA SER A 18 -7.32 6.09 45.03
C SER A 18 -5.95 5.52 45.40
N LEU A 19 -5.64 4.30 44.98
CA LEU A 19 -4.31 3.70 45.19
C LEU A 19 -3.21 4.52 44.55
N ILE A 20 -3.42 5.03 43.33
CA ILE A 20 -2.46 5.88 42.64
C ILE A 20 -2.29 7.22 43.35
N LYS A 21 -3.38 7.83 43.85
CA LYS A 21 -3.27 9.05 44.72
C LYS A 21 -2.37 8.81 45.93
N LYS A 22 -2.52 7.65 46.60
CA LYS A 22 -1.66 7.26 47.73
C LYS A 22 -0.18 7.10 47.31
N VAL A 23 0.08 6.49 46.13
CA VAL A 23 1.43 6.36 45.60
C VAL A 23 2.04 7.74 45.34
N LEU A 24 1.29 8.62 44.69
CA LEU A 24 1.76 9.98 44.38
C LEU A 24 2.04 10.83 45.63
N SER A 25 1.17 10.67 46.65
CA SER A 25 1.40 11.30 47.98
C SER A 25 2.69 10.81 48.63
N LEU A 26 3.00 9.51 48.57
CA LEU A 26 4.23 8.92 49.10
C LEU A 26 5.49 9.36 48.33
N ILE A 27 5.36 9.57 47.03
CA ILE A 27 6.47 10.11 46.20
C ILE A 27 6.75 11.55 46.59
N GLY A 28 5.73 12.34 46.93
CA GLY A 28 5.86 13.72 47.44
C GLY A 28 6.63 14.63 46.48
N GLY A 29 6.46 14.49 45.17
CA GLY A 29 7.18 15.25 44.15
C GLY A 29 8.62 14.77 43.87
N LYS A 30 9.17 13.88 44.68
CA LYS A 30 10.56 13.37 44.52
C LYS A 30 10.65 12.24 43.50
N PHE A 31 10.18 12.47 42.29
CA PHE A 31 10.16 11.46 41.21
C PHE A 31 11.55 10.94 40.86
N GLU A 32 12.58 11.79 40.93
CA GLU A 32 13.95 11.41 40.61
C GLU A 32 14.46 10.25 41.48
N ASN A 33 14.06 10.17 42.73
CA ASN A 33 14.48 9.12 43.67
C ASN A 33 13.93 7.72 43.29
N TYR A 34 12.90 7.66 42.44
CA TYR A 34 12.18 6.44 42.10
C TYR A 34 12.31 6.02 40.63
N CYS A 35 12.42 6.99 39.70
CA CYS A 35 12.36 6.72 38.27
C CYS A 35 13.57 5.95 37.71
N TYR A 36 14.65 5.83 38.46
CA TYR A 36 15.84 5.06 38.06
C TYR A 36 15.94 3.69 38.77
N LYS A 37 15.15 3.47 39.82
CA LYS A 37 15.16 2.23 40.60
C LYS A 37 14.20 1.23 40.02
N HIS A 38 14.56 -0.05 39.93
CA HIS A 38 13.75 -1.12 39.38
C HIS A 38 12.30 -1.13 39.93
N ASP A 39 12.13 -1.16 41.25
CA ASP A 39 10.80 -1.21 41.88
C ASP A 39 10.04 0.12 41.68
N GLY A 40 10.72 1.25 41.75
CA GLY A 40 10.13 2.56 41.46
C GLY A 40 9.62 2.67 40.02
N CYS A 41 10.42 2.23 39.03
CA CYS A 41 10.02 2.18 37.64
C CYS A 41 8.74 1.33 37.43
N ARG A 42 8.68 0.13 38.05
CA ARG A 42 7.49 -0.75 37.93
C ARG A 42 6.25 -0.11 38.52
N VAL A 43 6.35 0.55 39.68
CA VAL A 43 5.24 1.28 40.29
C VAL A 43 4.75 2.40 39.37
N LEU A 44 5.65 3.23 38.86
CA LEU A 44 5.31 4.33 37.94
C LEU A 44 4.71 3.82 36.63
N GLN A 45 5.19 2.70 36.07
CA GLN A 45 4.57 2.05 34.91
C GLN A 45 3.14 1.59 35.21
N GLY A 46 2.89 1.04 36.42
CA GLY A 46 1.56 0.67 36.90
C GLY A 46 0.63 1.88 37.01
N CYS A 47 1.13 3.00 37.57
CA CYS A 47 0.38 4.25 37.66
C CYS A 47 0.01 4.81 36.27
N LEU A 48 0.94 4.76 35.31
CA LEU A 48 0.67 5.17 33.92
C LEU A 48 -0.31 4.23 33.20
N LYS A 49 -0.30 2.93 33.51
CA LYS A 49 -1.24 1.98 32.89
C LYS A 49 -2.66 2.18 33.39
N TYR A 50 -2.87 2.35 34.70
CA TYR A 50 -4.18 2.29 35.35
C TYR A 50 -4.72 3.64 35.81
N GLY A 51 -3.93 4.72 35.74
CA GLY A 51 -4.31 6.06 36.16
C GLY A 51 -5.36 6.73 35.29
N THR A 52 -6.07 7.70 35.85
CA THR A 52 -6.94 8.62 35.09
C THR A 52 -6.12 9.46 34.12
N LYS A 53 -6.77 10.13 33.17
CA LYS A 53 -6.09 11.04 32.22
C LYS A 53 -5.28 12.12 32.96
N GLU A 54 -5.85 12.70 34.00
CA GLU A 54 -5.21 13.73 34.80
C GLU A 54 -3.99 13.20 35.57
N GLN A 55 -4.14 12.03 36.24
CA GLN A 55 -3.04 11.39 36.94
C GLN A 55 -1.88 11.04 35.99
N LYS A 56 -2.17 10.51 34.82
CA LYS A 56 -1.17 10.23 33.79
C LYS A 56 -0.44 11.50 33.35
N LYS A 57 -1.20 12.57 33.08
CA LYS A 57 -0.65 13.85 32.67
C LYS A 57 0.31 14.38 33.72
N ASN A 58 -0.09 14.45 35.00
CA ASN A 58 0.74 14.94 36.10
C ASN A 58 2.02 14.11 36.30
N ILE A 59 1.92 12.77 36.19
CA ILE A 59 3.08 11.88 36.31
C ILE A 59 4.06 12.15 35.15
N ILE A 60 3.55 12.27 33.92
CA ILE A 60 4.38 12.48 32.74
C ILE A 60 5.08 13.84 32.81
N ASP A 61 4.36 14.92 33.13
CA ASP A 61 4.93 16.25 33.27
C ASP A 61 6.05 16.31 34.32
N SER A 62 5.87 15.56 35.43
CA SER A 62 6.87 15.44 36.48
C SER A 62 8.10 14.60 36.06
N LEU A 63 7.97 13.71 35.08
CA LEU A 63 9.06 12.83 34.61
C LEU A 63 9.84 13.38 33.42
N ILE A 64 9.28 14.31 32.65
CA ILE A 64 9.94 14.91 31.47
C ILE A 64 11.37 15.44 31.81
N PRO A 65 11.62 16.17 32.93
CA PRO A 65 12.96 16.66 33.24
C PRO A 65 14.01 15.54 33.41
N PHE A 66 13.59 14.35 33.77
CA PHE A 66 14.48 13.19 34.01
C PHE A 66 14.52 12.21 32.85
N LEU A 67 13.75 12.47 31.77
CA LEU A 67 13.45 11.50 30.74
C LEU A 67 14.68 11.04 29.95
N PHE A 68 15.65 11.92 29.68
CA PHE A 68 16.90 11.54 29.03
C PHE A 68 17.64 10.43 29.81
N LYS A 69 17.84 10.61 31.11
CA LYS A 69 18.46 9.58 31.96
C LYS A 69 17.62 8.31 32.07
N ILE A 70 16.28 8.45 32.04
CA ILE A 70 15.34 7.29 32.02
C ILE A 70 15.52 6.49 30.76
N ILE A 71 15.65 7.13 29.60
CA ILE A 71 15.86 6.48 28.29
C ILE A 71 17.20 5.72 28.26
N CYS A 72 18.24 6.32 28.77
CA CYS A 72 19.60 5.73 28.76
C CYS A 72 19.81 4.65 29.82
N GLY A 73 18.90 4.50 30.77
CA GLY A 73 19.07 3.59 31.90
C GLY A 73 18.65 2.15 31.63
N LYS A 74 19.40 1.18 32.18
CA LYS A 74 19.19 -0.26 31.94
C LYS A 74 17.78 -0.77 32.25
N TYR A 75 17.17 -0.32 33.36
CA TYR A 75 15.85 -0.76 33.82
C TYR A 75 14.77 0.30 33.56
N SER A 76 15.14 1.55 33.48
CA SER A 76 14.19 2.66 33.33
C SER A 76 13.69 2.83 31.90
N ILE A 77 14.33 2.23 30.92
CA ILE A 77 13.90 2.22 29.53
C ILE A 77 12.43 1.78 29.35
N TYR A 78 11.98 0.79 30.10
CA TYR A 78 10.57 0.35 30.03
C TYR A 78 9.58 1.41 30.56
N LEU A 79 10.02 2.29 31.45
CA LEU A 79 9.25 3.43 31.91
C LEU A 79 9.14 4.50 30.82
N SER A 80 10.23 4.80 30.09
CA SER A 80 10.20 5.76 28.98
C SER A 80 9.20 5.37 27.90
N GLY A 81 9.13 4.08 27.58
CA GLY A 81 8.13 3.56 26.64
C GLY A 81 6.68 3.78 27.09
N LYS A 82 6.41 3.62 28.40
CA LYS A 82 5.07 3.89 28.95
C LYS A 82 4.78 5.40 29.01
N ILE A 83 5.76 6.23 29.35
CA ILE A 83 5.64 7.69 29.32
C ILE A 83 5.21 8.10 27.89
N PHE A 84 5.94 7.71 26.87
CA PHE A 84 5.67 8.13 25.50
C PHE A 84 4.35 7.55 24.95
N LYS A 85 4.01 6.30 25.32
CA LYS A 85 2.74 5.67 24.94
C LYS A 85 1.52 6.42 25.47
N TYR A 86 1.57 6.89 26.72
CA TYR A 86 0.41 7.50 27.40
C TYR A 86 0.45 9.04 27.37
N ALA A 87 1.50 9.65 26.87
CA ALA A 87 1.61 11.10 26.67
C ALA A 87 0.57 11.60 25.67
N ASP A 88 -0.05 12.73 25.95
CA ASP A 88 -0.88 13.45 25.00
C ASP A 88 -0.03 14.14 23.92
N THR A 89 -0.67 14.72 22.91
CA THR A 89 0.03 15.36 21.79
C THR A 89 0.94 16.50 22.24
N LYS A 90 0.50 17.32 23.21
CA LYS A 90 1.31 18.43 23.73
C LYS A 90 2.57 17.91 24.47
N GLN A 91 2.38 16.86 25.29
CA GLN A 91 3.48 16.22 26.02
C GLN A 91 4.45 15.51 25.06
N LYS A 92 3.95 14.84 24.02
CA LYS A 92 4.82 14.25 22.99
C LYS A 92 5.66 15.30 22.28
N ASN A 93 5.06 16.42 21.87
CA ASN A 93 5.78 17.53 21.26
C ASN A 93 6.84 18.07 22.19
N ARG A 94 6.49 18.28 23.46
CA ARG A 94 7.42 18.75 24.48
C ARG A 94 8.58 17.78 24.69
N ILE A 95 8.30 16.48 24.78
CA ILE A 95 9.33 15.43 24.88
C ILE A 95 10.29 15.48 23.68
N LEU A 96 9.75 15.64 22.47
CA LEU A 96 10.56 15.74 21.26
C LEU A 96 11.46 16.95 21.25
N GLU A 97 10.93 18.13 21.55
CA GLU A 97 11.67 19.38 21.46
C GLU A 97 12.65 19.56 22.64
N GLU A 98 12.24 19.26 23.87
CA GLU A 98 13.04 19.53 25.08
C GLU A 98 14.01 18.38 25.44
N VAL A 99 13.68 17.12 25.05
CA VAL A 99 14.46 15.95 25.49
C VAL A 99 15.12 15.22 24.33
N ILE A 100 14.34 14.85 23.30
CA ILE A 100 14.87 13.98 22.25
C ILE A 100 15.82 14.74 21.32
N LYS A 101 15.38 15.83 20.70
CA LYS A 101 16.20 16.58 19.72
C LYS A 101 17.54 17.07 20.32
N PRO A 102 17.58 17.71 21.50
CA PRO A 102 18.86 18.20 22.06
C PRO A 102 19.84 17.08 22.43
N ASN A 103 19.31 15.91 22.82
CA ASN A 103 20.12 14.79 23.29
C ASN A 103 20.19 13.63 22.31
N PHE A 104 19.74 13.81 21.05
CA PHE A 104 19.52 12.74 20.11
C PHE A 104 20.78 11.91 19.85
N LYS A 105 21.91 12.56 19.61
CA LYS A 105 23.18 11.91 19.37
C LYS A 105 23.66 11.08 20.58
N ASP A 106 23.41 11.57 21.78
CA ASP A 106 23.80 10.87 23.01
C ASP A 106 22.85 9.70 23.30
N ILE A 107 21.54 9.84 23.03
CA ILE A 107 20.56 8.75 23.12
C ILE A 107 21.02 7.54 22.28
N LEU A 108 21.47 7.76 21.05
CA LEU A 108 21.92 6.69 20.15
C LEU A 108 23.24 5.99 20.57
N LYS A 109 23.96 6.50 21.56
CA LYS A 109 25.14 5.84 22.12
C LYS A 109 24.79 4.72 23.10
N TYR A 110 23.56 4.70 23.62
CA TYR A 110 23.12 3.76 24.64
C TYR A 110 22.18 2.70 24.04
N SER A 111 22.33 1.45 24.43
CA SER A 111 21.43 0.36 24.00
C SER A 111 19.96 0.61 24.36
N GLY A 112 19.71 1.20 25.52
CA GLY A 112 18.39 1.67 25.93
C GLY A 112 17.83 2.72 24.98
N GLY A 113 18.65 3.69 24.58
CA GLY A 113 18.27 4.73 23.61
C GLY A 113 17.91 4.14 22.24
N ILE A 114 18.71 3.21 21.73
CA ILE A 114 18.41 2.49 20.48
C ILE A 114 17.08 1.75 20.60
N SER A 115 16.84 1.03 21.69
CA SER A 115 15.56 0.34 21.93
C SER A 115 14.38 1.31 22.05
N PHE A 116 14.59 2.49 22.61
CA PHE A 116 13.57 3.54 22.74
C PHE A 116 13.17 4.11 21.36
N THR A 117 14.08 4.18 20.40
CA THR A 117 13.76 4.68 19.05
C THR A 117 12.66 3.83 18.38
N LYS A 118 12.65 2.51 18.60
CA LYS A 118 11.57 1.62 18.12
C LYS A 118 10.20 2.03 18.70
N ILE A 119 10.16 2.33 20.00
CA ILE A 119 8.94 2.79 20.69
C ILE A 119 8.54 4.18 20.17
N LEU A 120 9.52 5.06 20.02
CA LEU A 120 9.31 6.41 19.50
C LEU A 120 8.65 6.36 18.11
N PHE A 121 9.16 5.55 17.20
CA PHE A 121 8.59 5.38 15.87
C PHE A 121 7.18 4.77 15.90
N ASN A 122 6.92 3.77 16.73
CA ASN A 122 5.60 3.13 16.83
C ASN A 122 4.49 4.07 17.35
N TYR A 123 4.84 5.09 18.11
CA TYR A 123 3.86 6.01 18.74
C TYR A 123 3.96 7.46 18.24
N SER A 124 4.80 7.74 17.24
CA SER A 124 4.94 9.03 16.58
C SER A 124 4.21 9.07 15.24
N THR A 125 3.86 10.28 14.80
CA THR A 125 3.40 10.52 13.44
C THR A 125 4.57 10.47 12.45
N THR A 126 4.29 10.25 11.17
CA THR A 126 5.31 10.24 10.10
C THR A 126 6.12 11.54 10.06
N VAL A 127 5.50 12.69 10.31
CA VAL A 127 6.16 14.00 10.38
C VAL A 127 7.28 14.02 11.43
N TYR A 128 7.03 13.44 12.62
CA TYR A 128 8.05 13.33 13.65
C TYR A 128 9.14 12.32 13.32
N GLN A 129 8.76 11.19 12.74
CA GLN A 129 9.71 10.18 12.28
C GLN A 129 10.66 10.80 11.25
N ASP A 130 10.14 11.54 10.27
CA ASP A 130 10.93 12.24 9.26
C ASP A 130 11.86 13.29 9.87
N SER A 131 11.37 14.08 10.83
CA SER A 131 12.22 15.07 11.55
C SER A 131 13.40 14.42 12.28
N LEU A 132 13.21 13.23 12.86
CA LEU A 132 14.29 12.50 13.53
C LEU A 132 15.28 11.89 12.54
N ILE A 133 14.80 11.41 11.39
CA ILE A 133 15.67 10.92 10.32
C ILE A 133 16.51 12.07 9.76
N ASP A 134 15.90 13.23 9.54
CA ASP A 134 16.61 14.43 9.06
C ASP A 134 17.67 14.90 10.07
N LEU A 135 17.36 14.84 11.36
CA LEU A 135 18.33 15.12 12.41
C LEU A 135 19.48 14.11 12.40
N TYR A 136 19.18 12.83 12.19
CA TYR A 136 20.20 11.78 12.06
C TYR A 136 21.13 12.04 10.86
N ILE A 137 20.59 12.39 9.71
CA ILE A 137 21.34 12.71 8.50
C ILE A 137 22.25 13.93 8.76
N LYS A 138 21.70 15.00 9.34
CA LYS A 138 22.44 16.23 9.65
C LYS A 138 23.60 15.99 10.62
N ASP A 139 23.36 15.26 11.71
CA ASP A 139 24.33 15.09 12.78
C ASP A 139 25.47 14.12 12.44
N TYR A 140 25.17 13.08 11.66
CA TYR A 140 26.16 12.05 11.33
C TYR A 140 26.84 12.29 9.98
N PHE A 141 26.12 12.77 8.99
CA PHE A 141 26.66 12.89 7.63
C PHE A 141 27.08 14.31 7.27
N LYS A 142 26.58 15.32 8.00
CA LYS A 142 26.83 16.74 7.71
C LYS A 142 26.52 17.11 6.25
N ILE A 143 25.61 16.39 5.61
CA ILE A 143 25.16 16.65 4.26
C ILE A 143 23.91 17.52 4.35
N PRO A 144 23.86 18.68 3.70
CA PRO A 144 22.64 19.46 3.59
C PRO A 144 21.60 18.68 2.78
N LEU A 145 20.44 18.43 3.38
CA LEU A 145 19.32 17.73 2.69
C LEU A 145 18.89 18.46 1.40
N ASP A 146 19.04 19.78 1.37
CA ASP A 146 18.75 20.60 0.21
C ASP A 146 19.66 20.29 -0.99
N LYS A 147 20.92 19.95 -0.74
CA LYS A 147 21.84 19.48 -1.81
C LYS A 147 21.38 18.15 -2.40
N LEU A 148 20.91 17.20 -1.58
CA LEU A 148 20.36 15.92 -2.04
C LEU A 148 19.11 16.12 -2.88
N LYS A 149 18.21 17.04 -2.50
CA LYS A 149 17.00 17.37 -3.28
C LYS A 149 17.34 17.99 -4.64
N LEU A 150 18.27 18.95 -4.67
CA LEU A 150 18.73 19.60 -5.90
C LEU A 150 19.35 18.62 -6.90
N LEU A 151 20.10 17.62 -6.43
CA LEU A 151 20.64 16.57 -7.28
C LEU A 151 19.54 15.75 -7.97
N LYS A 152 18.46 15.43 -7.24
CA LYS A 152 17.31 14.66 -7.77
C LYS A 152 16.45 15.46 -8.75
N GLU A 153 16.26 16.75 -8.51
CA GLU A 153 15.51 17.63 -9.40
C GLU A 153 16.22 17.79 -10.73
N LYS A 154 17.52 18.01 -10.74
CA LYS A 154 18.36 18.08 -11.95
C LYS A 154 18.39 16.77 -12.74
N GLU A 155 18.32 15.59 -12.09
CA GLU A 155 18.21 14.30 -12.78
C GLU A 155 16.86 14.11 -13.48
N LYS A 156 15.78 14.56 -12.84
CA LYS A 156 14.44 14.51 -13.44
C LYS A 156 14.33 15.42 -14.67
N GLU A 157 14.93 16.61 -14.60
CA GLU A 157 14.96 17.56 -15.71
C GLU A 157 15.73 16.99 -16.92
N LYS A 158 16.92 16.39 -16.69
CA LYS A 158 17.72 15.75 -17.75
C LYS A 158 17.02 14.55 -18.40
N ASN A 159 16.34 13.72 -17.59
CA ASN A 159 15.59 12.58 -18.14
C ASN A 159 14.36 13.02 -18.94
N ASN A 160 13.75 14.16 -18.60
CA ASN A 160 12.64 14.73 -19.36
C ASN A 160 13.13 15.41 -20.67
N GLU A 161 14.34 15.96 -20.69
CA GLU A 161 14.94 16.54 -21.89
C GLU A 161 15.35 15.44 -22.88
N ASN A 162 16.00 14.37 -22.43
CA ASN A 162 16.37 13.23 -23.27
C ASN A 162 15.16 12.48 -23.86
N ASN A 163 14.02 12.45 -23.16
CA ASN A 163 12.80 11.87 -23.70
C ASN A 163 12.10 12.77 -24.73
N LYS A 164 12.36 14.09 -24.72
CA LYS A 164 11.83 15.02 -25.73
C LYS A 164 12.67 15.05 -27.01
N GLU A 165 13.96 14.69 -26.95
CA GLU A 165 14.82 14.61 -28.13
C GLU A 165 14.57 13.34 -28.94
N ASN A 166 14.08 12.25 -28.32
CA ASN A 166 13.74 11.01 -29.02
C ASN A 166 12.37 11.01 -29.73
N ASP A 167 11.50 11.99 -29.44
CA ASP A 167 10.17 12.10 -30.09
C ASP A 167 10.16 13.06 -31.33
N ASN A 168 11.30 13.60 -31.73
CA ASN A 168 11.38 14.60 -32.82
C ASN A 168 12.08 14.11 -34.11
N ASP A 169 12.33 12.82 -34.27
CA ASP A 169 12.95 12.25 -35.48
C ASP A 169 11.95 11.53 -36.41
N GLU A 170 10.81 12.19 -36.70
CA GLU A 170 10.06 11.89 -37.93
C GLU A 170 9.55 13.20 -38.56
N ASP A 171 9.98 13.43 -39.82
CA ASP A 171 9.53 14.44 -40.77
C ASP A 171 9.99 15.90 -40.60
N ILE A 172 11.12 16.27 -41.26
CA ILE A 172 11.22 17.56 -41.98
C ILE A 172 12.21 17.43 -43.14
N GLU A 173 11.67 17.71 -44.33
CA GLU A 173 12.39 17.82 -45.61
C GLU A 173 13.38 18.98 -45.65
N MET A 174 14.39 18.83 -46.57
CA MET A 174 15.48 19.78 -46.82
C MET A 174 15.00 21.14 -47.36
N GLU A 175 15.63 22.22 -46.86
CA GLU A 175 16.14 23.31 -47.67
C GLU A 175 17.01 24.31 -46.89
N ASP A 176 18.19 24.58 -47.45
CA ASP A 176 19.15 25.69 -47.31
C ASP A 176 19.24 26.54 -46.03
N THR A 177 20.43 26.47 -45.36
CA THR A 177 21.20 27.69 -44.99
C THR A 177 22.58 27.38 -44.37
N LYS A 178 23.65 27.68 -45.11
CA LYS A 178 25.07 27.54 -44.69
C LYS A 178 25.60 28.59 -43.69
N GLU A 179 24.85 29.63 -43.37
CA GLU A 179 25.33 30.69 -42.45
C GLU A 179 24.86 30.58 -41.00
N LYS A 180 23.83 29.80 -40.70
CA LYS A 180 23.38 29.55 -39.33
C LYS A 180 24.23 28.55 -38.57
N ASN A 181 24.96 27.69 -39.28
CA ASN A 181 25.72 26.58 -38.68
C ASN A 181 26.98 27.00 -37.89
N LYS A 182 27.55 28.20 -38.11
CA LYS A 182 28.71 28.68 -37.32
C LYS A 182 28.34 29.22 -35.94
N LYS A 183 27.14 29.80 -35.78
CA LYS A 183 26.66 30.29 -34.47
C LYS A 183 26.09 29.17 -33.59
N ILE A 184 25.57 28.13 -34.23
CA ILE A 184 25.05 26.95 -33.51
C ILE A 184 26.20 26.10 -32.97
N LYS A 185 27.25 25.82 -33.74
CA LYS A 185 28.43 25.06 -33.30
C LYS A 185 29.18 25.68 -32.12
N ASN A 186 29.19 27.00 -31.99
CA ASN A 186 29.81 27.66 -30.84
C ASN A 186 28.92 27.59 -29.58
N LYS A 187 27.59 27.62 -29.74
CA LYS A 187 26.65 27.40 -28.61
C LYS A 187 26.59 25.95 -28.15
N GLU A 188 26.78 25.00 -29.07
CA GLU A 188 26.87 23.57 -28.76
C GLU A 188 28.16 23.23 -28.01
N LYS A 189 29.30 23.78 -28.41
CA LYS A 189 30.57 23.62 -27.68
C LYS A 189 30.57 24.26 -26.27
N GLU A 190 29.91 25.40 -26.09
CA GLU A 190 29.73 26.00 -24.76
C GLU A 190 28.76 25.18 -23.90
N LYS A 191 27.70 24.58 -24.47
CA LYS A 191 26.81 23.66 -23.78
C LYS A 191 27.47 22.34 -23.42
N GLU A 192 28.25 21.73 -24.34
CA GLU A 192 29.02 20.51 -24.07
C GLU A 192 30.08 20.72 -22.98
N ASN A 193 30.82 21.85 -23.00
CA ASN A 193 31.77 22.15 -21.94
C ASN A 193 31.12 22.40 -20.57
N ASN A 194 29.96 23.06 -20.53
CA ASN A 194 29.21 23.24 -19.28
C ASN A 194 28.59 21.93 -18.78
N ILE A 195 28.15 21.02 -19.67
CA ILE A 195 27.65 19.69 -19.32
C ILE A 195 28.78 18.80 -18.78
N ILE A 196 29.98 18.88 -19.36
CA ILE A 196 31.16 18.10 -18.93
C ILE A 196 31.65 18.60 -17.55
N ILE A 197 31.67 19.91 -17.30
CA ILE A 197 32.06 20.48 -16.02
C ILE A 197 31.00 20.13 -14.91
N ASP A 198 29.71 20.23 -15.22
CA ASP A 198 28.64 19.90 -14.28
C ASP A 198 28.63 18.39 -13.96
N ASN A 199 28.90 17.53 -14.94
CA ASN A 199 29.01 16.09 -14.72
C ASN A 199 30.25 15.68 -13.91
N SER A 200 31.40 16.36 -14.10
CA SER A 200 32.59 16.08 -13.30
C SER A 200 32.44 16.53 -11.85
N GLN A 201 31.84 17.68 -11.58
CA GLN A 201 31.54 18.14 -10.23
C GLN A 201 30.49 17.26 -9.54
N LYS A 202 29.47 16.79 -10.27
CA LYS A 202 28.45 15.89 -9.77
C LYS A 202 29.03 14.52 -9.40
N ASN A 203 29.92 13.97 -10.23
CA ASN A 203 30.59 12.70 -9.94
C ASN A 203 31.47 12.79 -8.70
N VAL A 204 32.18 13.90 -8.48
CA VAL A 204 33.02 14.12 -7.29
C VAL A 204 32.14 14.25 -6.02
N GLU A 205 31.01 14.98 -6.08
CA GLU A 205 30.11 15.12 -4.92
C GLU A 205 29.38 13.82 -4.57
N THR A 206 28.96 13.02 -5.54
CA THR A 206 28.34 11.71 -5.32
C THR A 206 29.34 10.68 -4.81
N GLU A 207 30.57 10.70 -5.27
CA GLU A 207 31.64 9.81 -4.83
C GLU A 207 32.03 10.10 -3.37
N ASP A 208 32.07 11.38 -2.94
CA ASP A 208 32.28 11.78 -1.54
C ASP A 208 31.14 11.29 -0.61
N ILE A 209 29.88 11.42 -1.05
CA ILE A 209 28.70 10.94 -0.32
C ILE A 209 28.74 9.42 -0.17
N THR A 210 28.99 8.70 -1.26
CA THR A 210 29.11 7.24 -1.30
C THR A 210 30.19 6.74 -0.34
N THR A 211 31.37 7.36 -0.37
CA THR A 211 32.51 7.03 0.50
C THR A 211 32.16 7.24 1.98
N LYS A 212 31.51 8.36 2.32
CA LYS A 212 31.05 8.66 3.68
C LYS A 212 30.00 7.65 4.17
N ILE A 213 29.08 7.24 3.30
CA ILE A 213 28.06 6.24 3.63
C ILE A 213 28.70 4.88 3.89
N LYS A 214 29.61 4.41 3.02
CA LYS A 214 30.31 3.13 3.21
C LYS A 214 31.08 3.13 4.53
N ALA A 215 31.87 4.17 4.80
CA ALA A 215 32.62 4.31 6.05
C ALA A 215 31.71 4.36 7.30
N HIS A 216 30.50 4.90 7.16
CA HIS A 216 29.51 4.89 8.23
C HIS A 216 28.90 3.50 8.43
N LEU A 217 28.51 2.82 7.35
CA LEU A 217 27.96 1.48 7.39
C LEU A 217 28.92 0.50 8.08
N ASP A 218 30.21 0.52 7.70
CA ASP A 218 31.24 -0.32 8.31
C ASP A 218 31.34 -0.14 9.84
N LYS A 219 31.27 1.12 10.31
CA LYS A 219 31.29 1.43 11.76
C LYS A 219 30.03 1.03 12.50
N GLN A 220 28.91 0.95 11.81
CA GLN A 220 27.61 0.76 12.42
C GLN A 220 27.18 -0.72 12.41
N LEU A 221 27.69 -1.51 11.49
CA LEU A 221 27.43 -2.95 11.43
C LEU A 221 27.86 -3.69 12.70
N GLU A 222 28.96 -3.26 13.32
CA GLU A 222 29.44 -3.80 14.60
C GLU A 222 28.44 -3.58 15.75
N LYS A 223 27.43 -2.71 15.59
CA LYS A 223 26.50 -2.26 16.64
C LYS A 223 25.06 -2.74 16.48
N GLU A 224 24.79 -3.75 15.64
CA GLU A 224 23.42 -4.25 15.35
C GLU A 224 22.43 -3.13 14.92
N ILE A 225 22.92 -2.16 14.17
CA ILE A 225 22.15 -0.97 13.78
C ILE A 225 21.06 -1.30 12.77
N ASN A 226 21.19 -2.42 12.04
CA ASN A 226 20.19 -3.02 11.18
C ASN A 226 18.81 -3.22 11.84
N ARG A 227 18.75 -3.21 13.18
CA ARG A 227 17.51 -3.29 13.96
C ARG A 227 16.92 -1.92 14.34
N ASN A 228 17.55 -0.82 13.93
CA ASN A 228 17.15 0.53 14.31
C ASN A 228 16.27 1.18 13.24
N PHE A 229 15.06 1.57 13.60
CA PHE A 229 14.09 2.19 12.68
C PHE A 229 14.55 3.54 12.11
N ILE A 230 15.35 4.30 12.87
CA ILE A 230 15.96 5.55 12.36
C ILE A 230 16.95 5.22 11.23
N PHE A 231 17.73 4.16 11.39
CA PHE A 231 18.67 3.70 10.38
C PHE A 231 17.93 3.21 9.11
N HIS A 232 16.80 2.49 9.27
CA HIS A 232 15.95 2.15 8.13
C HIS A 232 15.45 3.38 7.39
N GLY A 233 14.97 4.39 8.13
CA GLY A 233 14.51 5.65 7.56
C GLY A 233 15.63 6.44 6.88
N PHE A 234 16.80 6.47 7.49
CA PHE A 234 17.99 7.06 6.91
C PHE A 234 18.34 6.40 5.58
N LEU A 235 18.52 5.09 5.55
CA LEU A 235 18.84 4.37 4.31
C LEU A 235 17.75 4.57 3.26
N ASN A 236 16.47 4.49 3.62
CA ASN A 236 15.38 4.69 2.67
C ASN A 236 15.38 6.08 2.04
N LYS A 237 15.71 7.13 2.81
CA LYS A 237 15.80 8.51 2.29
C LYS A 237 16.97 8.73 1.35
N ILE A 238 18.12 8.12 1.63
CA ILE A 238 19.31 8.33 0.81
C ILE A 238 19.43 7.40 -0.38
N PHE A 239 18.75 6.24 -0.34
CA PHE A 239 18.90 5.15 -1.30
C PHE A 239 18.77 5.58 -2.75
N ASP A 240 17.78 6.42 -3.05
CA ASP A 240 17.48 6.90 -4.40
C ASP A 240 18.52 7.92 -4.93
N TYR A 241 19.45 8.38 -4.09
CA TYR A 241 20.52 9.31 -4.46
C TYR A 241 21.88 8.63 -4.67
N LEU A 242 21.95 7.32 -4.38
CA LEU A 242 23.15 6.53 -4.49
C LEU A 242 23.29 5.98 -5.91
N ASP A 243 24.54 5.80 -6.35
CA ASP A 243 24.81 5.07 -7.57
C ASP A 243 24.39 3.60 -7.46
N GLU A 244 24.13 2.96 -8.59
CA GLU A 244 23.64 1.57 -8.64
C GLU A 244 24.60 0.59 -7.95
N LYS A 245 25.92 0.80 -8.04
CA LYS A 245 26.93 -0.06 -7.39
C LYS A 245 26.80 0.01 -5.86
N THR A 246 26.57 1.19 -5.32
CA THR A 246 26.39 1.39 -3.87
C THR A 246 25.05 0.86 -3.40
N GLN A 247 24.00 1.02 -4.19
CA GLN A 247 22.69 0.43 -3.90
C GLN A 247 22.78 -1.10 -3.84
N ILE A 248 23.47 -1.73 -4.81
CA ILE A 248 23.71 -3.18 -4.82
C ILE A 248 24.52 -3.60 -3.59
N TYR A 249 25.61 -2.88 -3.28
CA TYR A 249 26.42 -3.13 -2.10
C TYR A 249 25.60 -3.14 -0.81
N ILE A 250 24.76 -2.12 -0.58
CA ILE A 250 23.87 -2.03 0.58
C ILE A 250 22.90 -3.22 0.60
N THR A 251 22.37 -3.61 -0.54
CA THR A 251 21.43 -4.72 -0.65
C THR A 251 22.09 -6.06 -0.29
N GLU A 252 23.31 -6.28 -0.74
CA GLU A 252 24.09 -7.49 -0.42
C GLU A 252 24.54 -7.52 1.04
N LEU A 253 24.82 -6.35 1.63
CA LEU A 253 25.24 -6.21 3.01
C LEU A 253 24.14 -6.63 4.00
N PHE A 254 22.87 -6.39 3.64
CA PHE A 254 21.70 -6.66 4.49
C PHE A 254 20.80 -7.79 4.00
N ASP A 255 21.29 -8.66 3.11
CA ASP A 255 20.48 -9.74 2.53
C ASP A 255 20.09 -10.85 3.53
N ASP A 256 20.76 -10.93 4.67
CA ASP A 256 20.43 -11.83 5.78
C ASP A 256 19.55 -11.14 6.87
N ASP A 257 19.33 -9.83 6.77
CA ASP A 257 18.62 -9.01 7.77
C ASP A 257 17.18 -8.64 7.38
N ILE A 258 16.62 -9.27 6.37
CA ILE A 258 15.32 -8.96 5.76
C ILE A 258 14.20 -8.81 6.79
N GLY A 259 14.18 -9.70 7.81
CA GLY A 259 13.16 -9.69 8.85
C GLY A 259 13.12 -8.38 9.65
N TYR A 260 14.29 -7.77 9.93
CA TYR A 260 14.35 -6.50 10.65
C TYR A 260 13.81 -5.33 9.82
N PHE A 261 14.05 -5.35 8.51
CA PHE A 261 13.51 -4.32 7.61
C PHE A 261 11.98 -4.42 7.49
N MET A 262 11.39 -5.60 7.57
CA MET A 262 9.93 -5.77 7.60
C MET A 262 9.25 -5.17 8.83
N ASP A 263 9.97 -5.00 9.94
CA ASP A 263 9.44 -4.48 11.21
C ASP A 263 9.01 -3.00 11.14
N SER A 264 9.61 -2.19 10.26
CA SER A 264 9.31 -0.76 10.13
C SER A 264 8.73 -0.41 8.75
N ASN A 265 8.02 0.74 8.65
CA ASN A 265 7.50 1.20 7.36
C ASN A 265 8.64 1.59 6.42
N TYR A 266 9.61 2.37 6.91
CA TYR A 266 10.77 2.78 6.11
C TYR A 266 11.66 1.59 5.71
N GLY A 267 11.82 0.60 6.59
CA GLY A 267 12.54 -0.63 6.27
C GLY A 267 11.83 -1.42 5.19
N PHE A 268 10.51 -1.54 5.30
CA PHE A 268 9.71 -2.20 4.27
C PHE A 268 9.83 -1.50 2.90
N GLU A 269 9.71 -0.16 2.87
CA GLU A 269 9.87 0.61 1.63
C GLU A 269 11.27 0.42 1.02
N LEU A 270 12.30 0.47 1.86
CA LEU A 270 13.67 0.20 1.45
C LEU A 270 13.84 -1.21 0.90
N LEU A 271 13.28 -2.23 1.56
CA LEU A 271 13.34 -3.63 1.12
C LEU A 271 12.71 -3.82 -0.27
N MET A 272 11.59 -3.14 -0.53
CA MET A 272 10.94 -3.15 -1.85
C MET A 272 11.83 -2.57 -2.95
N LYS A 273 12.59 -1.50 -2.64
CA LYS A 273 13.59 -0.91 -3.55
C LYS A 273 14.79 -1.84 -3.73
N MET A 274 15.36 -2.34 -2.63
CA MET A 274 16.49 -3.26 -2.62
C MET A 274 16.22 -4.51 -3.46
N TYR A 275 15.02 -5.09 -3.34
CA TYR A 275 14.65 -6.25 -4.15
C TYR A 275 14.72 -5.97 -5.65
N SER A 276 14.32 -4.77 -6.07
CA SER A 276 14.29 -4.39 -7.48
C SER A 276 15.68 -4.35 -8.13
N ILE A 277 16.71 -4.02 -7.35
CA ILE A 277 18.10 -3.89 -7.85
C ILE A 277 19.00 -5.06 -7.45
N SER A 278 18.48 -6.01 -6.68
CA SER A 278 19.25 -7.15 -6.15
C SER A 278 19.85 -8.00 -7.25
N SER A 279 21.07 -8.50 -7.00
CA SER A 279 21.70 -9.54 -7.82
C SER A 279 20.89 -10.85 -7.79
N ALA A 280 21.07 -11.72 -8.77
CA ALA A 280 20.39 -13.02 -8.82
C ALA A 280 20.68 -13.88 -7.56
N LYS A 281 21.88 -13.75 -6.97
CA LYS A 281 22.26 -14.45 -5.74
C LYS A 281 21.45 -13.94 -4.55
N THR A 282 21.40 -12.64 -4.36
CA THR A 282 20.64 -11.98 -3.28
C THR A 282 19.14 -12.22 -3.43
N ARG A 283 18.58 -12.13 -4.65
CA ARG A 283 17.17 -12.49 -4.90
C ARG A 283 16.84 -13.92 -4.45
N LYS A 284 17.71 -14.90 -4.71
CA LYS A 284 17.49 -16.27 -4.24
C LYS A 284 17.43 -16.39 -2.71
N LYS A 285 18.26 -15.63 -1.98
CA LYS A 285 18.19 -15.56 -0.52
C LYS A 285 16.86 -14.95 -0.06
N ILE A 286 16.48 -13.81 -0.65
CA ILE A 286 15.23 -13.10 -0.32
C ILE A 286 14.01 -13.99 -0.62
N ILE A 287 13.97 -14.68 -1.76
CA ILE A 287 12.89 -15.61 -2.14
C ILE A 287 12.79 -16.76 -1.11
N ARG A 288 13.93 -17.34 -0.70
CA ARG A 288 13.95 -18.39 0.31
C ARG A 288 13.41 -17.90 1.65
N PHE A 289 13.86 -16.75 2.11
CA PHE A 289 13.37 -16.13 3.33
C PHE A 289 11.85 -15.84 3.26
N ALA A 290 11.36 -15.30 2.16
CA ALA A 290 9.94 -15.04 1.95
C ALA A 290 9.12 -16.34 1.93
N ARG A 291 9.62 -17.42 1.33
CA ARG A 291 8.99 -18.73 1.35
C ARG A 291 8.87 -19.28 2.77
N ASP A 292 9.94 -19.20 3.54
CA ASP A 292 10.00 -19.76 4.90
C ASP A 292 9.08 -18.97 5.88
N ASN A 293 8.67 -17.75 5.52
CA ASN A 293 7.74 -16.90 6.29
C ASN A 293 6.39 -16.66 5.55
N MET A 294 6.04 -17.49 4.58
CA MET A 294 4.95 -17.25 3.65
C MET A 294 3.60 -17.07 4.33
N GLU A 295 3.27 -17.89 5.32
CA GLU A 295 1.99 -17.82 6.02
C GLU A 295 1.81 -16.52 6.79
N ASP A 296 2.85 -16.08 7.51
CA ASP A 296 2.86 -14.82 8.22
C ASP A 296 2.73 -13.64 7.23
N TYR A 297 3.39 -13.73 6.09
CA TYR A 297 3.31 -12.67 5.07
C TYR A 297 1.96 -12.61 4.37
N LEU A 298 1.31 -13.73 4.11
CA LEU A 298 -0.05 -13.74 3.58
C LEU A 298 -1.10 -13.23 4.57
N SER A 299 -0.81 -13.28 5.88
CA SER A 299 -1.70 -12.75 6.92
C SER A 299 -1.64 -11.22 7.06
N THR A 300 -0.61 -10.56 6.53
CA THR A 300 -0.36 -9.12 6.69
C THR A 300 -0.35 -8.37 5.36
N GLU A 301 -0.75 -7.12 5.38
CA GLU A 301 -0.73 -6.27 4.17
C GLU A 301 0.70 -6.07 3.64
N LYS A 302 1.66 -5.72 4.51
CA LYS A 302 3.07 -5.55 4.11
C LYS A 302 3.66 -6.81 3.51
N GLY A 303 3.44 -7.95 4.16
CA GLY A 303 3.91 -9.25 3.66
C GLY A 303 3.33 -9.57 2.29
N THR A 304 2.03 -9.32 2.10
CA THR A 304 1.34 -9.49 0.82
C THR A 304 2.01 -8.68 -0.30
N TYR A 305 2.27 -7.38 -0.05
CA TYR A 305 2.93 -6.54 -1.05
C TYR A 305 4.39 -6.95 -1.31
N PHE A 306 5.08 -7.46 -0.30
CA PHE A 306 6.41 -8.03 -0.49
C PHE A 306 6.38 -9.26 -1.40
N ILE A 307 5.44 -10.16 -1.20
CA ILE A 307 5.23 -11.33 -2.08
C ILE A 307 4.87 -10.89 -3.50
N ILE A 308 3.97 -9.91 -3.68
CA ILE A 308 3.63 -9.35 -4.99
C ILE A 308 4.90 -8.82 -5.68
N LYS A 309 5.74 -8.07 -4.97
CA LYS A 309 7.01 -7.55 -5.51
C LYS A 309 7.93 -8.67 -5.99
N ILE A 310 8.10 -9.70 -5.18
CA ILE A 310 8.91 -10.87 -5.53
C ILE A 310 8.37 -11.53 -6.80
N ILE A 311 7.08 -11.77 -6.87
CA ILE A 311 6.43 -12.45 -8.01
C ILE A 311 6.58 -11.63 -9.30
N LEU A 312 6.31 -10.33 -9.24
CA LEU A 312 6.34 -9.46 -10.43
C LEU A 312 7.76 -9.16 -10.92
N PHE A 313 8.77 -9.21 -10.05
CA PHE A 313 10.14 -8.80 -10.37
C PHE A 313 11.15 -9.96 -10.45
N THR A 314 10.70 -11.21 -10.46
CA THR A 314 11.57 -12.38 -10.64
C THR A 314 11.45 -12.93 -12.05
N ASP A 315 12.59 -13.07 -12.76
CA ASP A 315 12.63 -13.64 -14.12
C ASP A 315 12.45 -15.16 -14.15
N ASP A 316 12.77 -15.85 -13.05
CA ASP A 316 12.57 -17.29 -12.89
C ASP A 316 11.11 -17.60 -12.46
N THR A 317 10.22 -17.45 -13.40
CA THR A 317 8.78 -17.68 -13.22
C THR A 317 8.43 -19.14 -12.88
N VAL A 318 9.26 -20.10 -13.30
CA VAL A 318 9.09 -21.52 -12.96
C VAL A 318 9.32 -21.74 -11.46
N ASN A 319 10.39 -21.15 -10.91
CA ASN A 319 10.64 -21.22 -9.48
C ASN A 319 9.56 -20.49 -8.67
N ILE A 320 9.10 -19.33 -9.14
CA ILE A 320 7.99 -18.57 -8.49
C ILE A 320 6.72 -19.41 -8.45
N ASN A 321 6.34 -20.05 -9.56
CA ASN A 321 5.16 -20.91 -9.60
C ASN A 321 5.25 -22.05 -8.57
N LYS A 322 6.39 -22.72 -8.49
CA LYS A 322 6.61 -23.82 -7.52
C LYS A 322 6.63 -23.34 -6.07
N THR A 323 7.22 -22.16 -5.83
CA THR A 323 7.50 -21.68 -4.47
C THR A 323 6.27 -21.00 -3.85
N PHE A 324 5.51 -20.21 -4.63
CA PHE A 324 4.46 -19.34 -4.10
C PHE A 324 3.08 -19.67 -4.67
N MET A 325 2.96 -19.85 -5.99
CA MET A 325 1.65 -19.84 -6.63
C MET A 325 0.76 -21.02 -6.26
N ASN A 326 1.33 -22.22 -6.07
CA ASN A 326 0.54 -23.37 -5.66
C ASN A 326 -0.11 -23.14 -4.28
N LEU A 327 0.66 -22.68 -3.29
CA LEU A 327 0.12 -22.38 -1.95
C LEU A 327 -0.94 -21.27 -1.98
N ILE A 328 -0.73 -20.21 -2.79
CA ILE A 328 -1.70 -19.11 -2.92
C ILE A 328 -3.02 -19.63 -3.49
N ILE A 329 -2.97 -20.47 -4.52
CA ILE A 329 -4.17 -21.05 -5.13
C ILE A 329 -4.86 -22.03 -4.19
N ASP A 330 -4.10 -22.87 -3.48
CA ASP A 330 -4.66 -23.83 -2.54
C ASP A 330 -5.40 -23.12 -1.40
N LYS A 331 -4.83 -22.04 -0.84
CA LYS A 331 -5.50 -21.20 0.16
C LYS A 331 -6.77 -20.52 -0.37
N LEU A 332 -6.79 -20.08 -1.62
CA LEU A 332 -8.01 -19.54 -2.23
C LEU A 332 -9.09 -20.61 -2.40
N ASN A 333 -8.71 -21.85 -2.77
CA ASN A 333 -9.64 -22.97 -2.87
C ASN A 333 -10.21 -23.39 -1.51
N GLU A 334 -9.41 -23.30 -0.43
CA GLU A 334 -9.85 -23.64 0.92
C GLU A 334 -10.92 -22.68 1.44
N ASN A 335 -10.66 -21.38 1.39
CA ASN A 335 -11.61 -20.35 1.80
C ASN A 335 -11.27 -19.00 1.17
N ILE A 336 -12.00 -18.66 0.13
CA ILE A 336 -11.77 -17.43 -0.62
C ILE A 336 -12.00 -16.17 0.22
N LEU A 337 -12.98 -16.16 1.13
CA LEU A 337 -13.32 -14.98 1.94
C LEU A 337 -12.27 -14.66 3.00
N GLU A 338 -11.61 -15.67 3.56
CA GLU A 338 -10.56 -15.50 4.54
C GLU A 338 -9.22 -15.14 3.88
N ASN A 339 -9.00 -15.55 2.63
CA ASN A 339 -7.74 -15.39 1.91
C ASN A 339 -7.73 -14.21 0.92
N LYS A 340 -8.30 -13.06 1.30
CA LYS A 340 -8.35 -11.83 0.47
C LYS A 340 -6.98 -11.36 -0.02
N ASN A 341 -5.93 -11.60 0.75
CA ASN A 341 -4.57 -11.24 0.37
C ASN A 341 -4.05 -12.11 -0.79
N CYS A 342 -4.43 -13.39 -0.82
CA CYS A 342 -4.13 -14.26 -1.96
C CYS A 342 -4.81 -13.76 -3.23
N LEU A 343 -6.07 -13.32 -3.15
CA LEU A 343 -6.76 -12.69 -4.28
C LEU A 343 -6.05 -11.42 -4.76
N LYS A 344 -5.58 -10.56 -3.84
CA LYS A 344 -4.79 -9.36 -4.22
C LYS A 344 -3.52 -9.70 -4.98
N ILE A 345 -2.84 -10.78 -4.62
CA ILE A 345 -1.65 -11.26 -5.35
C ILE A 345 -2.04 -11.65 -6.77
N ILE A 346 -3.06 -12.49 -6.93
CA ILE A 346 -3.55 -12.90 -8.25
C ILE A 346 -3.98 -11.69 -9.09
N TRP A 347 -4.66 -10.73 -8.46
CA TRP A 347 -5.10 -9.51 -9.14
C TRP A 347 -3.92 -8.67 -9.65
N ASN A 348 -2.84 -8.55 -8.87
CA ASN A 348 -1.64 -7.85 -9.33
C ASN A 348 -0.87 -8.62 -10.42
N ILE A 349 -1.01 -9.95 -10.52
CA ILE A 349 -0.50 -10.71 -11.65
C ILE A 349 -1.37 -10.46 -12.89
N LEU A 350 -2.68 -10.45 -12.72
CA LEU A 350 -3.65 -10.23 -13.81
C LEU A 350 -3.55 -8.81 -14.39
N ASN A 351 -3.51 -7.81 -13.51
CA ASN A 351 -3.46 -6.39 -13.85
C ASN A 351 -2.48 -5.66 -12.91
N PRO A 352 -1.18 -5.64 -13.25
CA PRO A 352 -0.13 -5.06 -12.43
C PRO A 352 -0.39 -3.59 -12.10
N PHE A 353 -0.08 -3.19 -10.88
CA PHE A 353 -0.19 -1.82 -10.39
C PHE A 353 -1.61 -1.22 -10.42
N ASN A 354 -2.63 -2.05 -10.42
CA ASN A 354 -4.02 -1.64 -10.52
C ASN A 354 -4.44 -0.67 -9.40
N LYS A 355 -5.04 0.46 -9.80
CA LYS A 355 -5.52 1.51 -8.87
C LYS A 355 -6.72 1.09 -8.01
N LYS A 356 -7.48 0.08 -8.42
CA LYS A 356 -8.60 -0.46 -7.63
C LYS A 356 -8.12 -1.35 -6.48
N CYS A 357 -6.94 -1.97 -6.63
CA CYS A 357 -6.34 -2.89 -5.66
C CYS A 357 -5.27 -2.22 -4.78
N ASN A 358 -4.57 -1.23 -5.33
CA ASN A 358 -3.38 -0.63 -4.74
C ASN A 358 -3.57 0.89 -4.57
N ASN A 359 -3.23 1.44 -3.41
CA ASN A 359 -3.16 2.89 -3.22
C ASN A 359 -1.92 3.47 -3.94
N VAL A 360 -1.81 4.80 -4.01
CA VAL A 360 -0.74 5.50 -4.73
C VAL A 360 0.67 5.11 -4.24
N GLN A 361 0.85 5.02 -2.92
CA GLN A 361 2.14 4.62 -2.34
C GLN A 361 2.50 3.18 -2.68
N GLN A 362 1.54 2.27 -2.62
CA GLN A 362 1.72 0.86 -2.98
C GLN A 362 2.06 0.71 -4.47
N GLN A 363 1.38 1.45 -5.36
CA GLN A 363 1.70 1.47 -6.78
C GLN A 363 3.14 1.93 -7.02
N HIS A 364 3.55 3.02 -6.36
CA HIS A 364 4.91 3.56 -6.47
C HIS A 364 5.97 2.54 -6.03
N LEU A 365 5.76 1.87 -4.88
CA LEU A 365 6.69 0.85 -4.38
C LEU A 365 6.74 -0.40 -5.28
N LEU A 366 5.58 -0.84 -5.77
CA LEU A 366 5.50 -1.99 -6.67
C LEU A 366 6.15 -1.68 -8.03
N SER A 367 5.96 -0.48 -8.60
CA SER A 367 6.52 -0.11 -9.90
C SER A 367 8.00 0.28 -9.84
N TYR A 368 8.57 0.52 -8.65
CA TYR A 368 9.99 0.86 -8.51
C TYR A 368 10.88 -0.22 -9.14
N SER A 369 11.72 0.17 -10.09
CA SER A 369 12.62 -0.73 -10.82
C SER A 369 13.90 0.00 -11.25
N SER A 370 14.98 -0.74 -11.45
CA SER A 370 16.17 -0.28 -12.17
C SER A 370 16.11 -0.81 -13.62
N PRO A 371 16.58 -0.06 -14.60
CA PRO A 371 16.59 -0.47 -16.01
C PRO A 371 17.22 -1.84 -16.26
N ASN A 372 18.24 -2.20 -15.48
CA ASN A 372 18.99 -3.45 -15.64
C ASN A 372 18.53 -4.59 -14.72
N SER A 373 17.46 -4.38 -13.95
CA SER A 373 17.06 -5.31 -12.89
C SER A 373 16.48 -6.63 -13.39
N ASN A 374 15.90 -6.65 -14.58
CA ASN A 374 15.23 -7.82 -15.15
C ASN A 374 15.59 -8.02 -16.63
N LYS A 375 15.75 -9.29 -17.03
CA LYS A 375 16.01 -9.69 -18.44
C LYS A 375 14.72 -9.88 -19.23
N LYS A 376 13.63 -10.31 -18.56
CA LYS A 376 12.32 -10.47 -19.18
C LYS A 376 11.47 -9.21 -18.95
N SER A 377 10.67 -8.83 -19.95
CA SER A 377 9.65 -7.79 -19.76
C SER A 377 8.59 -8.21 -18.74
N LEU A 378 7.87 -7.24 -18.16
CA LEU A 378 6.80 -7.50 -17.20
C LEU A 378 5.69 -8.36 -17.85
N GLU A 379 5.31 -8.05 -19.08
CA GLU A 379 4.27 -8.75 -19.84
C GLU A 379 4.65 -10.23 -20.07
N LYS A 380 5.93 -10.50 -20.34
CA LYS A 380 6.42 -11.87 -20.53
C LYS A 380 6.36 -12.66 -19.21
N ARG A 381 6.83 -12.08 -18.09
CA ARG A 381 6.73 -12.73 -16.78
C ARG A 381 5.28 -12.99 -16.39
N GLN A 382 4.40 -12.00 -16.59
CA GLN A 382 2.97 -12.09 -16.33
C GLN A 382 2.33 -13.22 -17.15
N SER A 383 2.60 -13.28 -18.45
CA SER A 383 2.08 -14.34 -19.34
C SER A 383 2.52 -15.73 -18.89
N GLU A 384 3.81 -15.91 -18.53
CA GLU A 384 4.33 -17.19 -18.05
C GLU A 384 3.75 -17.61 -16.69
N LEU A 385 3.48 -16.65 -15.78
CA LEU A 385 2.84 -16.91 -14.49
C LEU A 385 1.38 -17.32 -14.68
N LEU A 386 0.63 -16.56 -15.48
CA LEU A 386 -0.79 -16.82 -15.72
C LEU A 386 -1.00 -18.14 -16.45
N ALA A 387 -0.14 -18.52 -17.41
CA ALA A 387 -0.26 -19.79 -18.13
C ALA A 387 -0.35 -21.01 -17.19
N ASN A 388 0.28 -20.95 -16.02
CA ASN A 388 0.28 -22.06 -15.07
C ASN A 388 -0.91 -22.07 -14.09
N ILE A 389 -1.52 -20.90 -13.84
CA ILE A 389 -2.55 -20.77 -12.80
C ILE A 389 -3.93 -20.40 -13.34
N PHE A 390 -4.00 -19.96 -14.58
CA PHE A 390 -5.21 -19.38 -15.16
C PHE A 390 -6.44 -20.31 -15.08
N GLU A 391 -6.27 -21.59 -15.44
CA GLU A 391 -7.35 -22.57 -15.38
C GLU A 391 -7.86 -22.78 -13.94
N LYS A 392 -6.95 -22.76 -12.96
CA LYS A 392 -7.32 -22.88 -11.55
C LYS A 392 -8.10 -21.65 -11.07
N ILE A 393 -7.63 -20.45 -11.43
CA ILE A 393 -8.34 -19.19 -11.11
C ILE A 393 -9.71 -19.17 -11.76
N PHE A 394 -9.81 -19.56 -13.04
CA PHE A 394 -11.10 -19.61 -13.76
C PHE A 394 -12.10 -20.52 -13.05
N LYS A 395 -11.66 -21.70 -12.59
CA LYS A 395 -12.52 -22.63 -11.83
C LYS A 395 -13.00 -22.01 -10.51
N ILE A 396 -12.11 -21.33 -9.76
CA ILE A 396 -12.45 -20.65 -8.49
C ILE A 396 -13.51 -19.57 -8.75
N VAL A 397 -13.27 -18.69 -9.75
CA VAL A 397 -14.20 -17.59 -10.08
C VAL A 397 -15.56 -18.14 -10.49
N ASN A 398 -15.58 -19.19 -11.31
CA ASN A 398 -16.81 -19.78 -11.81
C ASN A 398 -17.59 -20.52 -10.72
N TYR A 399 -16.91 -21.19 -9.79
CA TYR A 399 -17.52 -21.90 -8.68
C TYR A 399 -18.11 -20.95 -7.63
N ASP A 400 -17.35 -19.93 -7.23
CA ASP A 400 -17.72 -18.99 -6.18
C ASP A 400 -18.36 -17.69 -6.71
N ILE A 401 -18.99 -17.74 -7.88
CA ILE A 401 -19.52 -16.55 -8.59
C ILE A 401 -20.41 -15.65 -7.72
N LYS A 402 -21.14 -16.24 -6.76
CA LYS A 402 -21.93 -15.50 -5.78
C LYS A 402 -21.10 -14.49 -4.99
N ILE A 403 -19.91 -14.88 -4.55
CA ILE A 403 -19.00 -14.03 -3.78
C ILE A 403 -18.48 -12.89 -4.67
N PHE A 404 -18.10 -13.23 -5.89
CA PHE A 404 -17.61 -12.26 -6.88
C PHE A 404 -18.67 -11.23 -7.31
N LEU A 405 -19.94 -11.55 -7.18
CA LEU A 405 -21.02 -10.61 -7.49
C LEU A 405 -21.43 -9.74 -6.29
N LYS A 406 -21.32 -10.22 -5.05
CA LYS A 406 -21.87 -9.57 -3.84
C LYS A 406 -20.83 -8.86 -2.95
N ASP A 407 -19.54 -9.11 -3.09
CA ASP A 407 -18.47 -8.40 -2.34
C ASP A 407 -17.73 -7.43 -3.25
N LEU A 408 -17.47 -6.20 -2.77
CA LEU A 408 -16.89 -5.12 -3.57
C LEU A 408 -15.46 -5.43 -4.08
N LEU A 409 -14.63 -6.08 -3.26
CA LEU A 409 -13.26 -6.44 -3.64
C LEU A 409 -13.29 -7.46 -4.78
N TYR A 410 -14.08 -8.52 -4.61
CA TYR A 410 -14.21 -9.61 -5.57
C TYR A 410 -14.91 -9.15 -6.86
N SER A 411 -15.90 -8.27 -6.76
CA SER A 411 -16.58 -7.64 -7.90
C SER A 411 -15.63 -6.82 -8.78
N ASN A 412 -14.73 -6.07 -8.15
CA ASN A 412 -13.72 -5.32 -8.88
C ASN A 412 -12.70 -6.24 -9.57
N PHE A 413 -12.32 -7.34 -8.91
CA PHE A 413 -11.50 -8.38 -9.52
C PHE A 413 -12.21 -9.03 -10.71
N LEU A 414 -13.48 -9.41 -10.56
CA LEU A 414 -14.29 -10.03 -11.61
C LEU A 414 -14.35 -9.15 -12.87
N SER A 415 -14.54 -7.84 -12.71
CA SER A 415 -14.52 -6.87 -13.81
C SER A 415 -13.18 -6.93 -14.57
N ASP A 416 -12.05 -6.84 -13.86
CA ASP A 416 -10.74 -6.92 -14.51
C ASP A 416 -10.47 -8.32 -15.11
N PHE A 417 -11.02 -9.38 -14.53
CA PHE A 417 -10.92 -10.74 -15.06
C PHE A 417 -11.70 -10.91 -16.37
N ILE A 418 -12.91 -10.37 -16.43
CA ILE A 418 -13.71 -10.34 -17.68
C ILE A 418 -12.98 -9.55 -18.77
N ASN A 419 -12.43 -8.37 -18.43
CA ASN A 419 -11.63 -7.58 -19.36
C ASN A 419 -10.38 -8.33 -19.85
N TYR A 420 -9.75 -9.13 -19.00
CA TYR A 420 -8.65 -10.00 -19.41
C TYR A 420 -9.11 -11.06 -20.41
N LEU A 421 -10.24 -11.75 -20.16
CA LEU A 421 -10.81 -12.73 -21.07
C LEU A 421 -11.13 -12.11 -22.46
N ILE A 422 -11.70 -10.90 -22.46
CA ILE A 422 -11.99 -10.15 -23.70
C ILE A 422 -10.71 -9.82 -24.45
N THR A 423 -9.72 -9.27 -23.76
CA THR A 423 -8.44 -8.81 -24.34
C THR A 423 -7.62 -9.98 -24.90
N LYS A 424 -7.66 -11.14 -24.25
CA LYS A 424 -6.96 -12.36 -24.68
C LYS A 424 -7.77 -13.21 -25.66
N ASN A 425 -8.98 -12.76 -26.01
CA ASN A 425 -9.91 -13.48 -26.90
C ASN A 425 -10.27 -14.91 -26.40
N GLU A 426 -10.38 -15.08 -25.07
CA GLU A 426 -10.76 -16.34 -24.41
C GLU A 426 -12.30 -16.51 -24.45
N ILE A 427 -12.86 -16.60 -25.64
CA ILE A 427 -14.30 -16.50 -25.90
C ILE A 427 -15.09 -17.63 -25.24
N GLU A 428 -14.60 -18.87 -25.27
CA GLU A 428 -15.28 -20.03 -24.66
C GLU A 428 -15.39 -19.88 -23.13
N LYS A 429 -14.32 -19.39 -22.50
CA LYS A 429 -14.32 -19.15 -21.07
C LYS A 429 -15.21 -17.95 -20.70
N LEU A 430 -15.20 -16.91 -21.52
CA LEU A 430 -16.11 -15.77 -21.34
C LEU A 430 -17.56 -16.22 -21.43
N GLU A 431 -17.91 -17.05 -22.41
CA GLU A 431 -19.25 -17.61 -22.54
C GLU A 431 -19.64 -18.43 -21.31
N THR A 432 -18.78 -19.33 -20.87
CA THR A 432 -19.01 -20.15 -19.67
C THR A 432 -19.28 -19.28 -18.45
N LEU A 433 -18.43 -18.26 -18.22
CA LEU A 433 -18.57 -17.35 -17.09
C LEU A 433 -19.87 -16.53 -17.14
N ILE A 434 -20.23 -15.99 -18.31
CA ILE A 434 -21.48 -15.24 -18.48
C ILE A 434 -22.69 -16.14 -18.25
N ASN A 435 -22.67 -17.39 -18.73
CA ASN A 435 -23.74 -18.35 -18.47
C ASN A 435 -23.89 -18.66 -16.98
N THR A 436 -22.76 -18.83 -16.26
CA THR A 436 -22.78 -19.04 -14.80
C THR A 436 -23.34 -17.83 -14.06
N ILE A 437 -22.97 -16.61 -14.45
CA ILE A 437 -23.53 -15.38 -13.90
C ILE A 437 -25.05 -15.33 -14.11
N LEU A 438 -25.52 -15.58 -15.31
CA LEU A 438 -26.94 -15.53 -15.67
C LEU A 438 -27.74 -16.60 -14.92
N SER A 439 -27.24 -17.83 -14.85
CA SER A 439 -27.87 -18.90 -14.07
C SER A 439 -27.99 -18.52 -12.60
N TYR A 440 -26.92 -17.98 -12.01
CA TYR A 440 -26.96 -17.53 -10.62
C TYR A 440 -27.98 -16.40 -10.41
N VAL A 441 -28.04 -15.41 -11.30
CA VAL A 441 -28.98 -14.29 -11.20
C VAL A 441 -30.43 -14.77 -11.28
N GLU A 442 -30.71 -15.71 -12.18
CA GLU A 442 -32.05 -16.30 -12.37
C GLU A 442 -32.47 -17.10 -11.12
N ASP A 443 -31.58 -17.93 -10.57
CA ASP A 443 -31.85 -18.72 -9.38
C ASP A 443 -31.99 -17.85 -8.13
N ASP A 444 -31.14 -16.82 -7.97
CA ASP A 444 -31.24 -15.85 -6.88
C ASP A 444 -32.56 -15.07 -6.95
N TYR A 445 -33.03 -14.69 -8.13
CA TYR A 445 -34.33 -14.05 -8.30
C TYR A 445 -35.48 -15.00 -7.94
N LYS A 446 -35.48 -16.26 -8.42
CA LYS A 446 -36.51 -17.25 -8.08
C LYS A 446 -36.62 -17.46 -6.57
N ASN A 447 -35.48 -17.54 -5.88
CA ASN A 447 -35.40 -17.76 -4.43
C ASN A 447 -35.80 -16.53 -3.60
N ASN A 448 -35.73 -15.32 -4.17
CA ASN A 448 -36.02 -14.05 -3.49
C ASN A 448 -37.22 -13.30 -4.11
N LYS A 449 -38.12 -13.99 -4.84
CA LYS A 449 -39.23 -13.36 -5.55
C LYS A 449 -40.17 -12.57 -4.65
N ASP A 450 -40.38 -13.02 -3.41
CA ASP A 450 -41.24 -12.34 -2.43
C ASP A 450 -40.51 -11.18 -1.71
N THR A 451 -39.18 -11.22 -1.67
CA THR A 451 -38.32 -10.25 -1.00
C THR A 451 -37.25 -9.69 -1.98
N ILE A 452 -37.72 -8.99 -3.02
CA ILE A 452 -36.86 -8.48 -4.10
C ILE A 452 -35.69 -7.62 -3.60
N GLU A 453 -35.80 -7.01 -2.43
CA GLU A 453 -34.72 -6.25 -1.79
C GLU A 453 -33.48 -7.11 -1.48
N ASN A 454 -33.67 -8.42 -1.28
CA ASN A 454 -32.60 -9.40 -1.03
C ASN A 454 -32.02 -10.01 -2.32
N CYS A 455 -32.67 -9.76 -3.45
CA CYS A 455 -32.20 -10.24 -4.75
C CYS A 455 -30.90 -9.55 -5.16
N ILE A 456 -30.03 -10.26 -5.86
CA ILE A 456 -28.76 -9.75 -6.40
C ILE A 456 -28.96 -8.49 -7.25
N LEU A 457 -30.08 -8.38 -7.99
CA LEU A 457 -30.42 -7.22 -8.80
C LEU A 457 -30.63 -5.96 -7.96
N SER A 458 -31.10 -6.09 -6.72
CA SER A 458 -31.31 -5.00 -5.75
C SER A 458 -30.18 -4.86 -4.73
N ASP A 459 -29.23 -5.81 -4.69
CA ASP A 459 -28.08 -5.78 -3.79
C ASP A 459 -27.17 -4.58 -4.05
N ARG A 460 -26.55 -4.05 -2.99
CA ARG A 460 -25.72 -2.85 -3.05
C ARG A 460 -24.51 -2.99 -3.98
N VAL A 461 -23.88 -4.15 -4.02
CA VAL A 461 -22.72 -4.45 -4.86
C VAL A 461 -23.17 -5.11 -6.15
N GLY A 462 -24.13 -6.05 -6.06
CA GLY A 462 -24.61 -6.87 -7.18
C GLY A 462 -25.12 -6.04 -8.36
N HIS A 463 -26.00 -5.06 -8.14
CA HIS A 463 -26.50 -4.25 -9.25
C HIS A 463 -25.39 -3.43 -9.94
N VAL A 464 -24.40 -2.93 -9.17
CA VAL A 464 -23.24 -2.19 -9.74
C VAL A 464 -22.36 -3.13 -10.56
N THR A 465 -22.15 -4.35 -10.07
CA THR A 465 -21.35 -5.38 -10.75
C THR A 465 -21.99 -5.76 -12.09
N LEU A 466 -23.26 -6.10 -12.08
CA LEU A 466 -23.99 -6.49 -13.29
C LEU A 466 -24.02 -5.35 -14.33
N LYS A 467 -24.31 -4.13 -13.88
CA LYS A 467 -24.28 -2.94 -14.73
C LYS A 467 -22.89 -2.73 -15.37
N ARG A 468 -21.81 -2.92 -14.61
CA ARG A 468 -20.44 -2.77 -15.09
C ARG A 468 -20.11 -3.85 -16.14
N ILE A 469 -20.48 -5.09 -15.89
CA ILE A 469 -20.26 -6.20 -16.85
C ILE A 469 -20.96 -5.91 -18.18
N ILE A 470 -22.23 -5.47 -18.17
CA ILE A 470 -22.95 -5.08 -19.39
C ILE A 470 -22.19 -4.01 -20.16
N LYS A 471 -21.71 -2.97 -19.43
CA LYS A 471 -20.96 -1.87 -20.05
C LYS A 471 -19.65 -2.34 -20.68
N GLU A 472 -18.86 -3.16 -19.99
CA GLU A 472 -17.58 -3.71 -20.46
C GLU A 472 -17.76 -4.59 -21.70
N LEU A 473 -18.81 -5.42 -21.71
CA LEU A 473 -19.18 -6.22 -22.87
C LEU A 473 -19.62 -5.33 -24.07
N GLY A 474 -20.36 -4.25 -23.81
CA GLY A 474 -20.81 -3.31 -24.84
C GLY A 474 -19.67 -2.50 -25.47
N GLU A 475 -18.69 -2.13 -24.69
CA GLU A 475 -17.46 -1.43 -25.13
C GLU A 475 -16.47 -2.36 -25.84
N SER A 476 -16.64 -3.69 -25.71
CA SER A 476 -15.77 -4.68 -26.34
C SER A 476 -15.93 -4.73 -27.86
N LYS A 477 -14.90 -5.25 -28.54
CA LYS A 477 -14.89 -5.48 -29.99
C LYS A 477 -14.98 -6.98 -30.31
N GLY A 478 -15.38 -7.30 -31.53
CA GLY A 478 -15.42 -8.68 -32.03
C GLY A 478 -16.53 -9.54 -31.40
N GLU A 479 -16.21 -10.81 -31.17
CA GLU A 479 -17.22 -11.81 -30.72
C GLU A 479 -17.70 -11.58 -29.28
N ALA A 480 -16.90 -10.96 -28.42
CA ALA A 480 -17.29 -10.71 -27.04
C ALA A 480 -18.55 -9.82 -26.94
N LYS A 481 -18.75 -8.92 -27.90
CA LYS A 481 -19.90 -8.00 -27.92
C LYS A 481 -21.25 -8.72 -27.99
N LYS A 482 -21.34 -9.93 -28.58
CA LYS A 482 -22.58 -10.71 -28.63
C LYS A 482 -23.14 -11.03 -27.23
N TYR A 483 -22.26 -11.13 -26.22
CA TYR A 483 -22.65 -11.43 -24.84
C TYR A 483 -23.29 -10.25 -24.10
N GLU A 484 -23.07 -9.01 -24.54
CA GLU A 484 -23.84 -7.86 -24.08
C GLU A 484 -25.33 -8.06 -24.31
N LYS A 485 -25.69 -8.39 -25.56
CA LYS A 485 -27.10 -8.62 -25.94
C LYS A 485 -27.69 -9.79 -25.16
N LYS A 486 -26.97 -10.93 -25.09
CA LYS A 486 -27.39 -12.09 -24.31
C LYS A 486 -27.66 -11.76 -22.84
N MET A 487 -26.75 -11.01 -22.20
CA MET A 487 -26.90 -10.61 -20.81
C MET A 487 -28.06 -9.64 -20.62
N ALA A 488 -28.19 -8.64 -21.50
CA ALA A 488 -29.26 -7.66 -21.47
C ALA A 488 -30.65 -8.30 -21.66
N GLU A 489 -30.81 -9.26 -22.61
CA GLU A 489 -32.06 -9.97 -22.85
C GLU A 489 -32.49 -10.79 -21.62
N ASN A 490 -31.56 -11.52 -20.99
CA ASN A 490 -31.88 -12.31 -19.80
C ASN A 490 -32.27 -11.42 -18.62
N LEU A 491 -31.50 -10.36 -18.36
CA LEU A 491 -31.83 -9.42 -17.28
C LEU A 491 -33.15 -8.69 -17.52
N ALA A 492 -33.43 -8.28 -18.77
CA ALA A 492 -34.69 -7.66 -19.11
C ALA A 492 -35.87 -8.64 -18.93
N HIS A 493 -35.69 -9.94 -19.25
CA HIS A 493 -36.71 -10.96 -19.00
C HIS A 493 -37.05 -11.05 -17.50
N ILE A 494 -36.06 -11.11 -16.63
CA ILE A 494 -36.26 -11.16 -15.18
C ILE A 494 -36.95 -9.87 -14.67
N LEU A 495 -36.44 -8.70 -15.10
CA LEU A 495 -36.92 -7.39 -14.64
C LEU A 495 -38.38 -7.15 -15.02
N LYS A 496 -38.87 -7.68 -16.18
CA LYS A 496 -40.27 -7.54 -16.62
C LYS A 496 -41.27 -8.20 -15.69
N ASN A 497 -40.88 -9.26 -15.00
CA ASN A 497 -41.80 -10.05 -14.18
C ASN A 497 -42.31 -9.29 -12.96
N ASP A 498 -41.48 -8.40 -12.38
CA ASP A 498 -41.79 -7.61 -11.18
C ASP A 498 -41.27 -6.16 -11.33
N ILE A 499 -41.54 -5.54 -12.49
CA ILE A 499 -40.98 -4.22 -12.87
C ILE A 499 -41.36 -3.11 -11.88
N ASP A 500 -42.56 -3.15 -11.33
CA ASP A 500 -43.06 -2.25 -10.31
C ASP A 500 -42.22 -2.28 -9.04
N LYS A 501 -41.85 -3.47 -8.58
CA LYS A 501 -40.99 -3.65 -7.40
C LYS A 501 -39.55 -3.22 -7.69
N PHE A 502 -39.04 -3.57 -8.88
CA PHE A 502 -37.67 -3.21 -9.28
C PHE A 502 -37.45 -1.70 -9.49
N LEU A 503 -38.47 -0.98 -9.94
CA LEU A 503 -38.42 0.49 -10.04
C LEU A 503 -38.19 1.17 -8.69
N ASN A 504 -38.66 0.56 -7.59
CA ASN A 504 -38.50 1.05 -6.23
C ASN A 504 -37.26 0.46 -5.50
N SER A 505 -36.41 -0.26 -6.22
CA SER A 505 -35.18 -0.89 -5.71
C SER A 505 -33.91 -0.37 -6.41
N ARG A 506 -32.74 -0.86 -5.98
CA ARG A 506 -31.48 -0.54 -6.69
C ARG A 506 -31.38 -1.13 -8.10
N ALA A 507 -32.21 -2.13 -8.44
CA ALA A 507 -32.28 -2.69 -9.78
C ALA A 507 -32.66 -1.63 -10.85
N ILE A 508 -33.26 -0.53 -10.45
CA ILE A 508 -33.54 0.62 -11.34
C ILE A 508 -32.29 1.11 -12.08
N PHE A 509 -31.09 1.02 -11.47
CA PHE A 509 -29.87 1.41 -12.14
C PHE A 509 -29.43 0.43 -13.24
N ILE A 510 -29.86 -0.84 -13.18
CA ILE A 510 -29.71 -1.79 -14.30
C ILE A 510 -30.69 -1.42 -15.41
N ILE A 511 -31.94 -1.08 -15.04
CA ILE A 511 -32.95 -0.64 -16.01
C ILE A 511 -32.44 0.62 -16.75
N VAL A 512 -31.90 1.60 -16.04
CA VAL A 512 -31.29 2.81 -16.64
C VAL A 512 -30.18 2.42 -17.61
N GLN A 513 -29.26 1.53 -17.23
CA GLN A 513 -28.17 1.08 -18.11
C GLN A 513 -28.68 0.42 -19.39
N LEU A 514 -29.75 -0.39 -19.30
CA LEU A 514 -30.37 -1.02 -20.46
C LEU A 514 -31.09 -0.01 -21.35
N MET A 515 -31.64 1.06 -20.79
CA MET A 515 -32.31 2.13 -21.52
C MET A 515 -31.36 3.14 -22.17
N GLU A 516 -30.16 3.35 -21.61
CA GLU A 516 -29.10 4.21 -22.17
C GLU A 516 -28.49 3.62 -23.44
N ASN A 517 -28.49 2.28 -23.59
CA ASN A 517 -27.87 1.60 -24.72
C ASN A 517 -28.88 1.39 -25.85
N GLU A 518 -28.57 1.92 -27.04
CA GLU A 518 -29.41 1.84 -28.24
C GLU A 518 -29.77 0.39 -28.65
N ASN A 519 -28.87 -0.55 -28.40
CA ASN A 519 -29.08 -1.97 -28.76
C ASN A 519 -30.05 -2.68 -27.81
N THR A 520 -30.22 -2.18 -26.58
CA THR A 520 -31.00 -2.86 -25.53
C THR A 520 -32.23 -2.09 -25.06
N LYS A 521 -32.32 -0.79 -25.36
CA LYS A 521 -33.41 0.09 -24.89
C LYS A 521 -34.81 -0.46 -25.24
N ASN A 522 -34.97 -1.08 -26.39
CA ASN A 522 -36.25 -1.59 -26.83
C ASN A 522 -36.73 -2.79 -26.00
N LEU A 523 -35.83 -3.46 -25.26
CA LEU A 523 -36.17 -4.63 -24.45
C LEU A 523 -37.17 -4.30 -23.34
N LEU A 524 -37.06 -3.13 -22.72
CA LEU A 524 -37.87 -2.71 -21.56
C LEU A 524 -38.82 -1.53 -21.87
N LYS A 525 -38.63 -0.83 -22.99
CA LYS A 525 -39.33 0.43 -23.28
C LYS A 525 -40.86 0.29 -23.23
N LYS A 526 -41.44 -0.77 -23.85
CA LYS A 526 -42.88 -0.98 -23.85
C LYS A 526 -43.45 -1.20 -22.44
N ASP A 527 -42.74 -1.93 -21.62
CA ASP A 527 -43.18 -2.23 -20.24
C ASP A 527 -43.04 -1.04 -19.33
N LEU A 528 -41.96 -0.26 -19.45
CA LEU A 528 -41.73 0.98 -18.71
C LEU A 528 -42.74 2.08 -19.05
N MET A 529 -43.28 2.11 -20.29
CA MET A 529 -44.30 3.09 -20.66
C MET A 529 -45.59 2.93 -19.85
N LYS A 530 -45.87 1.74 -19.28
CA LYS A 530 -47.02 1.54 -18.38
C LYS A 530 -46.86 2.31 -17.06
N PHE A 531 -45.63 2.56 -16.65
CA PHE A 531 -45.24 3.26 -15.41
C PHE A 531 -44.80 4.72 -15.66
N LYS A 532 -44.96 5.24 -16.88
CA LYS A 532 -44.52 6.59 -17.25
C LYS A 532 -45.01 7.67 -16.30
N GLY A 533 -46.27 7.60 -15.88
CA GLY A 533 -46.86 8.59 -14.95
C GLY A 533 -46.14 8.61 -13.59
N GLU A 534 -45.82 7.48 -13.04
CA GLU A 534 -45.08 7.33 -11.78
C GLU A 534 -43.63 7.80 -11.91
N ILE A 535 -42.94 7.41 -12.99
CA ILE A 535 -41.57 7.80 -13.27
C ILE A 535 -41.46 9.32 -13.42
N LEU A 536 -42.37 9.96 -14.21
CA LEU A 536 -42.37 11.41 -14.41
C LEU A 536 -42.77 12.20 -13.15
N LYS A 537 -43.63 11.67 -12.28
CA LYS A 537 -43.97 12.26 -10.98
C LYS A 537 -42.74 12.40 -10.07
N ASN A 538 -41.79 11.47 -10.18
CA ASN A 538 -40.58 11.41 -9.37
C ASN A 538 -39.35 12.04 -10.05
N LYS A 539 -39.48 12.71 -11.21
CA LYS A 539 -38.34 13.24 -11.99
C LYS A 539 -37.47 14.26 -11.23
N ASP A 540 -38.08 15.01 -10.31
CA ASP A 540 -37.39 16.04 -9.53
C ASP A 540 -37.07 15.62 -8.09
N ASN A 541 -37.30 14.35 -7.74
CA ASN A 541 -37.03 13.81 -6.41
C ASN A 541 -35.57 13.42 -6.27
N ASP A 542 -34.76 14.24 -5.61
CA ASP A 542 -33.34 14.00 -5.41
C ASP A 542 -33.04 12.75 -4.55
N LYS A 543 -34.00 12.24 -3.79
CA LYS A 543 -33.86 10.98 -3.04
C LYS A 543 -34.01 9.74 -3.92
N LEU A 544 -34.66 9.88 -5.07
CA LEU A 544 -34.91 8.78 -6.03
C LEU A 544 -34.07 8.96 -7.32
N VAL A 545 -32.76 8.99 -7.17
CA VAL A 545 -31.80 9.26 -8.28
C VAL A 545 -32.06 8.35 -9.50
N GLY A 546 -32.38 7.08 -9.30
CA GLY A 546 -32.66 6.15 -10.39
C GLY A 546 -33.91 6.55 -11.19
N MET A 547 -34.99 6.97 -10.53
CA MET A 547 -36.21 7.48 -11.19
C MET A 547 -35.93 8.76 -11.97
N LYS A 548 -35.14 9.68 -11.40
CA LYS A 548 -34.72 10.91 -12.07
C LYS A 548 -33.92 10.64 -13.35
N LEU A 549 -33.02 9.66 -13.32
CA LEU A 549 -32.26 9.24 -14.51
C LEU A 549 -33.17 8.59 -15.55
N LEU A 550 -34.04 7.68 -15.13
CA LEU A 550 -34.96 6.97 -16.02
C LEU A 550 -35.96 7.93 -16.68
N ALA A 551 -36.44 8.97 -15.97
CA ALA A 551 -37.33 9.97 -16.51
C ALA A 551 -36.76 10.78 -17.70
N LYS A 552 -35.42 10.83 -17.82
CA LYS A 552 -34.76 11.49 -18.95
C LYS A 552 -34.69 10.58 -20.20
N LEU A 553 -34.91 9.28 -20.03
CA LEU A 553 -34.76 8.28 -21.09
C LEU A 553 -36.11 7.80 -21.66
N ILE A 554 -37.22 8.12 -20.97
CA ILE A 554 -38.60 7.80 -21.36
C ILE A 554 -39.28 9.04 -21.92
#